data_453a757d663fad261e1496f969d51b56
#
_entry.id   453a757d663fad261e1496f969d51b56
#
_cell.length_a   1.000
_cell.length_b   1.000
_cell.length_c   1.000
_cell.angle_alpha   90.00
_cell.angle_beta   90.00
_cell.angle_gamma   90.00
#
_symmetry.space_group_name_H-M   'P 1'
#
loop_
_entity.id
_entity.type
_entity.pdbx_description
1 polymer ?
#
loop_
_entity_poly.entity_id
_entity_poly.type
_entity_poly.pdbx_seq_one_letter_code
_entity_poly.pdbx_strand_id
1 'polypeptide(L)'
;MAFGNPSREEIKRILEETQTIAVVGLSDKPDRASYMVAEAMQAKGYRIIPVNPNAETILGEKSYASLKEIPEKVDIVDVFRRSEHTPEVAAEASAIGAKVFWLQLGVYNEEAAEIAARGGLKVVMDRCIKVEDSILLPHGKPKS
;
A
#
# COMPACT_ATOMS: atom_id res chain seq x y z
N MET A 1 22.16 5.30 -7.01
CA MET A 1 21.30 6.08 -7.90
C MET A 1 20.07 6.56 -7.16
N ALA A 2 19.66 7.78 -7.42
CA ALA A 2 18.44 8.28 -6.82
C ALA A 2 17.21 7.57 -7.42
N PHE A 3 16.25 7.26 -6.56
CA PHE A 3 15.00 6.65 -6.98
C PHE A 3 14.11 7.68 -7.72
N GLY A 4 13.45 7.26 -8.77
CA GLY A 4 12.41 8.04 -9.45
C GLY A 4 11.12 7.26 -9.50
N ASN A 5 10.01 7.92 -9.15
CA ASN A 5 8.69 7.29 -9.23
C ASN A 5 8.34 6.91 -10.68
N PRO A 6 7.51 5.88 -10.87
CA PRO A 6 6.97 5.58 -12.20
C PRO A 6 6.17 6.76 -12.75
N SER A 7 5.95 6.78 -14.05
CA SER A 7 5.09 7.78 -14.67
C SER A 7 3.65 7.63 -14.18
N ARG A 8 2.86 8.68 -14.32
CA ARG A 8 1.44 8.61 -13.94
C ARG A 8 0.67 7.59 -14.78
N GLU A 9 1.07 7.37 -16.02
CA GLU A 9 0.47 6.32 -16.84
C GLU A 9 0.71 4.93 -16.24
N GLU A 10 1.92 4.69 -15.74
CA GLU A 10 2.23 3.42 -15.09
C GLU A 10 1.53 3.29 -13.75
N ILE A 11 1.46 4.37 -12.96
CA ILE A 11 0.72 4.36 -11.68
C ILE A 11 -0.76 4.06 -11.95
N LYS A 12 -1.32 4.64 -13.01
CA LYS A 12 -2.70 4.37 -13.40
C LYS A 12 -2.90 2.87 -13.69
N ARG A 13 -1.99 2.27 -14.45
CA ARG A 13 -2.06 0.83 -14.72
C ARG A 13 -1.97 -0.01 -13.45
N ILE A 14 -1.08 0.38 -12.54
CA ILE A 14 -0.96 -0.29 -11.23
C ILE A 14 -2.31 -0.29 -10.53
N LEU A 15 -2.97 0.88 -10.46
CA LEU A 15 -4.26 0.99 -9.78
C LEU A 15 -5.37 0.23 -10.51
N GLU A 16 -5.34 0.20 -11.84
CA GLU A 16 -6.33 -0.54 -12.62
C GLU A 16 -6.20 -2.05 -12.48
N GLU A 17 -4.98 -2.55 -12.39
CA GLU A 17 -4.68 -3.99 -12.43
C GLU A 17 -4.64 -4.64 -11.06
N THR A 18 -4.74 -3.86 -9.97
CA THR A 18 -4.64 -4.40 -8.61
C THR A 18 -5.98 -4.34 -7.90
N GLN A 19 -6.16 -5.20 -6.91
CA GLN A 19 -7.39 -5.29 -6.14
C GLN A 19 -7.16 -5.29 -4.65
N THR A 20 -6.14 -6.01 -4.16
CA THR A 20 -5.93 -6.25 -2.74
C THR A 20 -4.79 -5.38 -2.22
N ILE A 21 -5.08 -4.55 -1.23
CA ILE A 21 -4.14 -3.64 -0.61
C ILE A 21 -3.96 -4.01 0.86
N ALA A 22 -2.76 -4.41 1.24
CA ALA A 22 -2.39 -4.57 2.64
C ALA A 22 -1.89 -3.22 3.14
N VAL A 23 -2.51 -2.66 4.15
CA VAL A 23 -2.17 -1.33 4.67
C VAL A 23 -1.40 -1.49 5.98
N VAL A 24 -0.09 -1.29 5.90
CA VAL A 24 0.81 -1.42 7.04
C VAL A 24 0.79 -0.14 7.86
N GLY A 25 0.48 -0.27 9.14
CA GLY A 25 0.34 0.89 10.01
C GLY A 25 -1.05 1.53 9.97
N LEU A 26 -2.04 0.80 9.46
CA LEU A 26 -3.42 1.28 9.46
C LEU A 26 -3.93 1.44 10.89
N SER A 27 -4.36 2.65 11.23
CA SER A 27 -4.91 2.96 12.55
C SER A 27 -6.37 2.53 12.64
N ASP A 28 -6.80 2.15 13.84
CA ASP A 28 -8.22 1.87 14.12
C ASP A 28 -9.00 3.13 14.46
N LYS A 29 -8.34 4.30 14.49
CA LYS A 29 -8.97 5.58 14.85
C LYS A 29 -9.40 6.33 13.59
N PRO A 30 -10.71 6.64 13.44
CA PRO A 30 -11.23 7.26 12.21
C PRO A 30 -10.66 8.63 11.85
N ASP A 31 -10.08 9.35 12.81
CA ASP A 31 -9.48 10.67 12.57
C ASP A 31 -8.05 10.60 12.04
N ARG A 32 -7.46 9.41 11.94
CA ARG A 32 -6.10 9.25 11.43
C ARG A 32 -6.07 9.17 9.90
N ALA A 33 -5.01 9.73 9.33
CA ALA A 33 -4.84 9.76 7.88
C ALA A 33 -4.88 8.35 7.26
N SER A 34 -4.23 7.38 7.89
CA SER A 34 -4.22 6.01 7.37
C SER A 34 -5.63 5.41 7.30
N TYR A 35 -6.45 5.67 8.31
CA TYR A 35 -7.83 5.19 8.32
C TYR A 35 -8.64 5.84 7.19
N MET A 36 -8.53 7.17 7.07
CA MET A 36 -9.29 7.91 6.05
C MET A 36 -8.92 7.47 4.64
N VAL A 37 -7.64 7.26 4.38
CA VAL A 37 -7.16 6.79 3.07
C VAL A 37 -7.66 5.38 2.79
N ALA A 38 -7.51 4.47 3.74
CA ALA A 38 -7.95 3.08 3.57
C ALA A 38 -9.46 2.98 3.38
N GLU A 39 -10.23 3.75 4.16
CA GLU A 39 -11.69 3.79 4.03
C GLU A 39 -12.09 4.25 2.62
N ALA A 40 -11.44 5.30 2.11
CA ALA A 40 -11.73 5.81 0.78
C ALA A 40 -11.41 4.76 -0.30
N MET A 41 -10.30 4.05 -0.16
CA MET A 41 -9.93 3.02 -1.13
C MET A 41 -10.90 1.83 -1.06
N GLN A 42 -11.33 1.46 0.16
CA GLN A 42 -12.34 0.42 0.34
C GLN A 42 -13.65 0.79 -0.36
N ALA A 43 -14.08 2.04 -0.20
CA ALA A 43 -15.30 2.53 -0.83
C ALA A 43 -15.23 2.50 -2.36
N LYS A 44 -14.03 2.57 -2.91
CA LYS A 44 -13.82 2.50 -4.36
C LYS A 44 -13.74 1.06 -4.90
N GLY A 45 -13.86 0.07 -4.03
CA GLY A 45 -13.90 -1.33 -4.43
C GLY A 45 -12.61 -2.11 -4.23
N TYR A 46 -11.59 -1.50 -3.65
CA TYR A 46 -10.37 -2.26 -3.30
C TYR A 46 -10.60 -3.09 -2.05
N ARG A 47 -9.98 -4.25 -2.00
CA ARG A 47 -10.00 -5.07 -0.79
C ARG A 47 -8.89 -4.57 0.13
N ILE A 48 -9.27 -4.13 1.32
CA ILE A 48 -8.32 -3.63 2.31
C ILE A 48 -8.02 -4.73 3.33
N ILE A 49 -6.74 -4.99 3.56
CA ILE A 49 -6.28 -5.91 4.60
C ILE A 49 -5.45 -5.09 5.59
N PRO A 50 -5.98 -4.83 6.80
CA PRO A 50 -5.24 -4.08 7.80
C PRO A 50 -4.04 -4.86 8.34
N VAL A 51 -2.92 -4.16 8.54
CA VAL A 51 -1.76 -4.74 9.23
C VAL A 51 -1.44 -3.83 10.42
N ASN A 52 -1.88 -4.27 11.61
CA ASN A 52 -1.71 -3.54 12.86
C ASN A 52 -1.75 -4.55 14.01
N PRO A 53 -0.62 -4.75 14.73
CA PRO A 53 -0.57 -5.74 15.81
C PRO A 53 -1.42 -5.38 17.03
N ASN A 54 -1.90 -4.14 17.12
CA ASN A 54 -2.66 -3.66 18.28
C ASN A 54 -4.17 -3.62 18.07
N ALA A 55 -4.67 -4.14 16.95
CA ALA A 55 -6.10 -4.16 16.65
C ALA A 55 -6.51 -5.52 16.10
N GLU A 56 -7.74 -5.95 16.44
CA GLU A 56 -8.29 -7.20 15.91
C GLU A 56 -9.01 -7.00 14.59
N THR A 57 -9.76 -5.90 14.48
CA THR A 57 -10.48 -5.54 13.26
C THR A 57 -10.38 -4.04 13.00
N ILE A 58 -10.31 -3.67 11.73
CA ILE A 58 -10.34 -2.27 11.30
C ILE A 58 -11.14 -2.23 10.00
N LEU A 59 -12.06 -1.28 9.89
CA LEU A 59 -12.93 -1.14 8.71
C LEU A 59 -13.72 -2.42 8.38
N GLY A 60 -14.08 -3.16 9.42
CA GLY A 60 -14.81 -4.41 9.27
C GLY A 60 -13.97 -5.59 8.80
N GLU A 61 -12.67 -5.42 8.64
CA GLU A 61 -11.76 -6.47 8.17
C GLU A 61 -10.84 -6.94 9.28
N LYS A 62 -10.51 -8.21 9.26
CA LYS A 62 -9.56 -8.77 10.21
C LYS A 62 -8.19 -8.11 10.04
N SER A 63 -7.59 -7.68 11.15
CA SER A 63 -6.25 -7.11 11.17
C SER A 63 -5.22 -8.22 11.45
N TYR A 64 -4.06 -8.11 10.82
CA TYR A 64 -2.95 -9.04 11.02
C TYR A 64 -1.79 -8.31 11.66
N ALA A 65 -1.03 -9.02 12.49
CA ALA A 65 0.13 -8.42 13.17
C ALA A 65 1.26 -8.10 12.21
N SER A 66 1.41 -8.88 11.13
CA SER A 66 2.45 -8.67 10.13
C SER A 66 1.98 -9.15 8.76
N LEU A 67 2.68 -8.72 7.72
CA LEU A 67 2.40 -9.15 6.36
C LEU A 67 2.48 -10.67 6.19
N LYS A 68 3.40 -11.31 6.90
CA LYS A 68 3.61 -12.76 6.81
C LYS A 68 2.41 -13.59 7.26
N GLU A 69 1.54 -13.02 8.08
CA GLU A 69 0.38 -13.74 8.60
C GLU A 69 -0.83 -13.70 7.67
N ILE A 70 -0.77 -12.88 6.62
CA ILE A 70 -1.89 -12.76 5.68
C ILE A 70 -1.99 -14.02 4.81
N PRO A 71 -3.13 -14.73 4.82
CA PRO A 71 -3.26 -15.98 4.10
C PRO A 71 -3.58 -15.84 2.61
N GLU A 72 -3.86 -14.63 2.13
CA GLU A 72 -4.23 -14.41 0.74
C GLU A 72 -3.18 -13.59 0.00
N LYS A 73 -3.25 -13.57 -1.32
CA LYS A 73 -2.34 -12.78 -2.14
C LYS A 73 -2.56 -11.29 -1.94
N VAL A 74 -1.46 -10.56 -1.83
CA VAL A 74 -1.48 -9.10 -1.70
C VAL A 74 -0.93 -8.48 -2.98
N ASP A 75 -1.68 -7.56 -3.57
CA ASP A 75 -1.22 -6.85 -4.76
C ASP A 75 -0.35 -5.65 -4.37
N ILE A 76 -0.86 -4.78 -3.52
CA ILE A 76 -0.14 -3.57 -3.07
C ILE A 76 0.10 -3.65 -1.57
N VAL A 77 1.33 -3.36 -1.15
CA VAL A 77 1.65 -3.09 0.25
C VAL A 77 1.75 -1.58 0.39
N ASP A 78 0.76 -0.96 1.02
CA ASP A 78 0.67 0.48 1.23
C ASP A 78 1.11 0.81 2.64
N VAL A 79 2.12 1.68 2.80
CA VAL A 79 2.85 1.82 4.06
C VAL A 79 2.65 3.19 4.70
N PHE A 80 2.11 3.18 5.92
CA PHE A 80 2.00 4.33 6.81
C PHE A 80 2.93 4.13 8.00
N ARG A 81 4.23 4.17 7.75
CA ARG A 81 5.25 4.02 8.78
C ARG A 81 6.29 5.12 8.61
N ARG A 82 7.09 5.36 9.63
CA ARG A 82 8.22 6.28 9.50
C ARG A 82 9.19 5.75 8.45
N SER A 83 9.80 6.66 7.69
CA SER A 83 10.69 6.29 6.59
C SER A 83 11.80 5.32 7.02
N GLU A 84 12.36 5.51 8.21
CA GLU A 84 13.46 4.66 8.73
C GLU A 84 13.05 3.21 9.00
N HIS A 85 11.75 2.93 9.12
CA HIS A 85 11.26 1.57 9.38
C HIS A 85 10.81 0.85 8.11
N THR A 86 10.91 1.50 6.96
CA THR A 86 10.37 0.93 5.72
C THR A 86 11.23 -0.14 5.07
N PRO A 87 12.56 -0.21 5.27
CA PRO A 87 13.33 -1.32 4.71
C PRO A 87 12.87 -2.70 5.19
N GLU A 88 12.49 -2.82 6.47
CA GLU A 88 11.95 -4.08 7.00
C GLU A 88 10.64 -4.46 6.33
N VAL A 89 9.78 -3.46 6.10
CA VAL A 89 8.50 -3.68 5.44
C VAL A 89 8.71 -4.09 3.99
N ALA A 90 9.69 -3.49 3.31
CA ALA A 90 10.04 -3.86 1.94
C ALA A 90 10.48 -5.32 1.87
N ALA A 91 11.29 -5.77 2.82
CA ALA A 91 11.74 -7.16 2.88
C ALA A 91 10.56 -8.11 3.07
N GLU A 92 9.61 -7.79 3.95
CA GLU A 92 8.42 -8.61 4.15
C GLU A 92 7.52 -8.61 2.91
N ALA A 93 7.33 -7.46 2.28
CA ALA A 93 6.54 -7.35 1.06
C ALA A 93 7.11 -8.23 -0.06
N SER A 94 8.44 -8.21 -0.19
CA SER A 94 9.14 -9.07 -1.14
C SER A 94 8.94 -10.56 -0.80
N ALA A 95 9.06 -10.91 0.47
CA ALA A 95 8.93 -12.30 0.92
C ALA A 95 7.55 -12.89 0.65
N ILE A 96 6.49 -12.08 0.75
CA ILE A 96 5.12 -12.57 0.49
C ILE A 96 4.74 -12.51 -1.00
N GLY A 97 5.62 -12.00 -1.85
CA GLY A 97 5.37 -11.94 -3.28
C GLY A 97 4.37 -10.87 -3.70
N ALA A 98 4.31 -9.75 -2.98
CA ALA A 98 3.47 -8.64 -3.38
C ALA A 98 3.92 -8.08 -4.73
N LYS A 99 3.04 -7.40 -5.43
CA LYS A 99 3.34 -6.84 -6.76
C LYS A 99 3.89 -5.43 -6.69
N VAL A 100 3.42 -4.65 -5.72
CA VAL A 100 3.73 -3.23 -5.60
C VAL A 100 4.02 -2.87 -4.15
N PHE A 101 5.06 -2.08 -3.96
CA PHE A 101 5.43 -1.51 -2.66
C PHE A 101 5.19 -0.01 -2.74
N TRP A 102 4.26 0.49 -1.92
CA TRP A 102 3.79 1.87 -1.98
C TRP A 102 4.04 2.59 -0.65
N LEU A 103 4.89 3.62 -0.68
CA LEU A 103 5.12 4.47 0.50
C LEU A 103 4.29 5.74 0.36
N GLN A 104 3.48 6.02 1.37
CA GLN A 104 2.56 7.14 1.39
C GLN A 104 3.27 8.50 1.38
N LEU A 105 2.50 9.55 1.16
CA LEU A 105 3.01 10.93 1.14
C LEU A 105 3.84 11.22 2.38
N GLY A 106 5.03 11.73 2.19
CA GLY A 106 5.97 12.02 3.28
C GLY A 106 6.83 10.84 3.68
N VAL A 107 6.62 9.65 3.11
CA VAL A 107 7.41 8.46 3.41
C VAL A 107 8.32 8.16 2.23
N TYR A 108 9.62 8.14 2.48
CA TYR A 108 10.63 7.98 1.45
C TYR A 108 11.84 7.24 2.01
N ASN A 109 12.33 6.23 1.31
CA ASN A 109 13.53 5.50 1.73
C ASN A 109 14.10 4.75 0.53
N GLU A 110 15.32 5.14 0.10
CA GLU A 110 15.95 4.53 -1.07
C GLU A 110 16.38 3.09 -0.84
N GLU A 111 16.79 2.74 0.38
CA GLU A 111 17.13 1.36 0.72
C GLU A 111 15.91 0.46 0.60
N ALA A 112 14.76 0.92 1.10
CA ALA A 112 13.50 0.18 0.97
C ALA A 112 13.13 -0.01 -0.50
N ALA A 113 13.30 1.03 -1.32
CA ALA A 113 13.03 0.95 -2.74
C ALA A 113 13.92 -0.10 -3.42
N GLU A 114 15.20 -0.15 -3.07
CA GLU A 114 16.11 -1.16 -3.62
C GLU A 114 15.72 -2.57 -3.22
N ILE A 115 15.38 -2.77 -1.95
CA ILE A 115 14.96 -4.09 -1.45
C ILE A 115 13.73 -4.57 -2.21
N ALA A 116 12.72 -3.70 -2.34
CA ALA A 116 11.49 -4.05 -3.04
C ALA A 116 11.75 -4.31 -4.54
N ALA A 117 12.54 -3.48 -5.19
CA ALA A 117 12.85 -3.65 -6.60
C ALA A 117 13.61 -4.95 -6.87
N ARG A 118 14.56 -5.30 -6.01
CA ARG A 118 15.29 -6.58 -6.12
C ARG A 118 14.34 -7.77 -5.95
N GLY A 119 13.31 -7.61 -5.14
CA GLY A 119 12.27 -8.63 -4.96
C GLY A 119 11.26 -8.70 -6.10
N GLY A 120 11.42 -7.87 -7.13
CA GLY A 120 10.53 -7.87 -8.28
C GLY A 120 9.30 -6.98 -8.14
N LEU A 121 9.20 -6.18 -7.08
CA LEU A 121 8.07 -5.29 -6.88
C LEU A 121 8.25 -3.98 -7.63
N LYS A 122 7.16 -3.42 -8.10
CA LYS A 122 7.13 -2.03 -8.54
C LYS A 122 7.10 -1.15 -7.30
N VAL A 123 7.72 0.02 -7.36
CA VAL A 123 7.86 0.89 -6.19
C VAL A 123 7.31 2.28 -6.49
N VAL A 124 6.46 2.78 -5.58
CA VAL A 124 5.98 4.16 -5.58
C VAL A 124 6.29 4.74 -4.20
N MET A 125 6.86 5.93 -4.13
CA MET A 125 7.17 6.57 -2.86
C MET A 125 6.68 8.00 -2.82
N ASP A 126 6.37 8.48 -1.60
CA ASP A 126 5.98 9.87 -1.37
C ASP A 126 4.77 10.29 -2.19
N ARG A 127 3.78 9.41 -2.24
CA ARG A 127 2.51 9.68 -2.93
C ARG A 127 1.35 9.14 -2.10
N CYS A 128 0.26 9.89 -2.02
CA CYS A 128 -0.96 9.40 -1.38
C CYS A 128 -1.76 8.58 -2.38
N ILE A 129 -1.98 7.30 -2.06
CA ILE A 129 -2.68 6.38 -2.96
C ILE A 129 -4.11 6.85 -3.26
N LYS A 130 -4.79 7.42 -2.28
CA LYS A 130 -6.15 7.98 -2.47
C LYS A 130 -6.13 9.13 -3.47
N VAL A 131 -5.15 10.02 -3.36
CA VAL A 131 -5.04 11.19 -4.25
C VAL A 131 -4.73 10.73 -5.67
N GLU A 132 -3.76 9.83 -5.83
CA GLU A 132 -3.40 9.31 -7.15
C GLU A 132 -4.59 8.60 -7.80
N ASP A 133 -5.31 7.79 -7.04
CA ASP A 133 -6.51 7.10 -7.55
C ASP A 133 -7.58 8.11 -7.99
N SER A 134 -7.81 9.16 -7.21
CA SER A 134 -8.80 10.19 -7.53
C SER A 134 -8.46 10.95 -8.81
N ILE A 135 -7.17 11.19 -9.06
CA ILE A 135 -6.71 11.90 -10.25
C ILE A 135 -6.74 11.00 -11.48
N LEU A 136 -6.24 9.77 -11.33
CA LEU A 136 -6.00 8.87 -12.45
C LEU A 136 -7.22 8.01 -12.81
N LEU A 137 -8.08 7.72 -11.84
CA LEU A 137 -9.30 6.96 -12.05
C LEU A 137 -10.52 7.75 -11.51
N PRO A 138 -10.80 8.92 -12.10
CA PRO A 138 -11.86 9.80 -11.56
C PRO A 138 -13.26 9.19 -11.62
N HIS A 139 -13.46 8.18 -12.46
CA HIS A 139 -14.74 7.48 -12.58
C HIS A 139 -14.72 6.10 -11.92
N GLY A 140 -13.71 5.83 -11.10
CA GLY A 140 -13.54 4.55 -10.42
C GLY A 140 -12.77 3.53 -11.26
N LYS A 141 -12.62 2.32 -10.72
CA LYS A 141 -11.91 1.25 -11.41
C LYS A 141 -12.70 0.75 -12.60
N PRO A 142 -12.00 0.34 -13.68
CA PRO A 142 -12.68 -0.32 -14.80
C PRO A 142 -13.36 -1.58 -14.30
N LYS A 143 -14.57 -1.85 -14.80
CA LYS A 143 -15.25 -3.12 -14.49
C LYS A 143 -14.64 -4.21 -15.35
N SER A 144 -14.27 -5.29 -14.68
CA SER A 144 -13.72 -6.45 -15.38
C SER A 144 -14.83 -7.27 -16.00
#